data_985951966e29c0ef33f8cf8ec7fe5779
#
_entry.id   985951966e29c0ef33f8cf8ec7fe5779
#
_cell.length_a   1.000
_cell.length_b   1.000
_cell.length_c   1.000
_cell.angle_alpha   90.00
_cell.angle_beta   90.00
_cell.angle_gamma   90.00
#
_symmetry.space_group_name_H-M   'P 1'
#
loop_
_entity.id
_entity.type
_entity.pdbx_description
1 polymer ?
#
loop_
_entity_poly.entity_id
_entity_poly.type
_entity_poly.pdbx_seq_one_letter_code
_entity_poly.pdbx_strand_id
1 'polypeptide(L)'
;QKLLKDIRELGTPAVVVFNQADRVPEGTAERMASDFSAAEKIPAVACSAKLGTGIEAVRAAIVKAVEAGWEPDQPLVSGLIPEGRTAILVVPIDFGAPKGRLIPPQVQSIRELLDQKSRCLVVLETQVADAISELKVPPAIVITDSQAVKRVAAQVPPEIPLTTFSILMARSKSDLAELARGAAVLPELKPGDPVLICETCSHNPQGEDIGRVKIPNWLAKNAGGPMKITVAVSKDFPTDLRPYRVVIQCGGCMVTRRHMLARLRECRKQGIPMTNYGIAISHLQGVLERTLSPFPEALEAWREAKAARSDAA
;
A
#
# COMPACT_ATOMS: atom_id res chain seq x y z
N GLN A 1 -21.25 -14.78 13.83
CA GLN A 1 -21.16 -13.51 14.56
C GLN A 1 -19.78 -12.89 14.48
N LYS A 2 -18.67 -13.64 14.74
CA LYS A 2 -17.30 -13.10 14.67
C LYS A 2 -16.96 -12.51 13.29
N LEU A 3 -17.24 -13.25 12.20
CA LEU A 3 -17.00 -12.81 10.83
C LEU A 3 -17.77 -11.51 10.48
N LEU A 4 -19.02 -11.39 10.94
CA LEU A 4 -19.82 -10.17 10.71
C LEU A 4 -19.24 -8.96 11.46
N LYS A 5 -18.69 -9.16 12.66
CA LYS A 5 -18.00 -8.13 13.41
C LYS A 5 -16.76 -7.66 12.65
N ASP A 6 -15.94 -8.59 12.18
CA ASP A 6 -14.72 -8.30 11.42
C ASP A 6 -15.04 -7.54 10.10
N ILE A 7 -16.09 -7.95 9.39
CA ILE A 7 -16.58 -7.27 8.17
C ILE A 7 -17.02 -5.83 8.47
N ARG A 8 -17.73 -5.61 9.57
CA ARG A 8 -18.17 -4.26 10.00
C ARG A 8 -17.00 -3.37 10.39
N GLU A 9 -16.05 -3.90 11.14
CA GLU A 9 -14.83 -3.17 11.54
C GLU A 9 -14.01 -2.73 10.32
N LEU A 10 -13.96 -3.57 9.30
CA LEU A 10 -13.31 -3.26 8.03
C LEU A 10 -14.13 -2.30 7.14
N GLY A 11 -15.41 -2.06 7.46
CA GLY A 11 -16.32 -1.27 6.62
C GLY A 11 -16.55 -1.89 5.23
N THR A 12 -16.42 -3.22 5.11
CA THR A 12 -16.54 -3.92 3.82
C THR A 12 -18.01 -4.13 3.48
N PRO A 13 -18.50 -3.72 2.27
CA PRO A 13 -19.82 -4.08 1.83
C PRO A 13 -20.00 -5.59 1.86
N ALA A 14 -21.13 -6.04 2.37
CA ALA A 14 -21.42 -7.45 2.51
C ALA A 14 -22.87 -7.75 2.12
N VAL A 15 -23.08 -8.93 1.56
CA VAL A 15 -24.39 -9.51 1.34
C VAL A 15 -24.40 -10.90 1.98
N VAL A 16 -25.41 -11.19 2.75
CA VAL A 16 -25.61 -12.53 3.32
C VAL A 16 -26.56 -13.33 2.43
N VAL A 17 -26.14 -14.55 2.07
CA VAL A 17 -26.93 -15.42 1.22
C VAL A 17 -27.37 -16.63 1.99
N PHE A 18 -28.67 -16.78 2.17
CA PHE A 18 -29.31 -17.97 2.72
C PHE A 18 -29.51 -18.97 1.58
N ASN A 19 -28.48 -19.79 1.36
CA ASN A 19 -28.51 -20.81 0.30
C ASN A 19 -29.26 -22.06 0.74
N GLN A 20 -29.57 -22.95 -0.22
CA GLN A 20 -30.32 -24.20 -0.03
C GLN A 20 -31.77 -23.95 0.41
N ALA A 21 -32.41 -22.92 -0.13
CA ALA A 21 -33.83 -22.64 0.12
C ALA A 21 -34.77 -23.80 -0.26
N ASP A 22 -34.32 -24.66 -1.17
CA ASP A 22 -35.01 -25.90 -1.56
C ASP A 22 -35.08 -26.97 -0.47
N ARG A 23 -34.34 -26.83 0.64
CA ARG A 23 -34.29 -27.81 1.74
C ARG A 23 -35.15 -27.44 2.94
N VAL A 24 -35.81 -26.31 2.90
CA VAL A 24 -36.72 -25.82 3.94
C VAL A 24 -38.11 -25.56 3.36
N PRO A 25 -39.18 -25.51 4.18
CA PRO A 25 -40.52 -25.16 3.68
C PRO A 25 -40.54 -23.83 2.95
N GLU A 26 -41.38 -23.70 1.95
CA GLU A 26 -41.55 -22.52 1.13
C GLU A 26 -41.75 -21.24 1.98
N GLY A 27 -41.08 -20.16 1.60
CA GLY A 27 -41.10 -18.89 2.31
C GLY A 27 -40.26 -18.81 3.61
N THR A 28 -39.69 -19.95 4.04
CA THR A 28 -38.88 -19.96 5.28
C THR A 28 -37.52 -19.26 5.11
N ALA A 29 -36.81 -19.55 4.04
CA ALA A 29 -35.52 -18.95 3.75
C ALA A 29 -35.63 -17.44 3.49
N GLU A 30 -36.69 -17.02 2.79
CA GLU A 30 -36.98 -15.60 2.54
C GLU A 30 -37.27 -14.85 3.84
N ARG A 31 -38.03 -15.44 4.74
CA ARG A 31 -38.34 -14.87 6.06
C ARG A 31 -37.05 -14.74 6.88
N MET A 32 -36.23 -15.79 6.93
CA MET A 32 -34.93 -15.76 7.61
C MET A 32 -34.01 -14.66 7.06
N ALA A 33 -33.96 -14.49 5.75
CA ALA A 33 -33.18 -13.43 5.10
C ALA A 33 -33.72 -12.03 5.47
N SER A 34 -35.04 -11.86 5.45
CA SER A 34 -35.69 -10.60 5.83
C SER A 34 -35.42 -10.24 7.28
N ASP A 35 -35.63 -11.18 8.20
CA ASP A 35 -35.42 -10.99 9.65
C ASP A 35 -33.95 -10.66 9.95
N PHE A 36 -33.02 -11.38 9.31
CA PHE A 36 -31.59 -11.11 9.42
C PHE A 36 -31.24 -9.71 8.89
N SER A 37 -31.77 -9.35 7.72
CA SER A 37 -31.51 -8.02 7.13
C SER A 37 -32.01 -6.89 8.03
N ALA A 38 -33.17 -7.06 8.63
CA ALA A 38 -33.74 -6.09 9.56
C ALA A 38 -32.90 -5.96 10.87
N ALA A 39 -32.50 -7.10 11.43
CA ALA A 39 -31.74 -7.13 12.69
C ALA A 39 -30.29 -6.63 12.53
N GLU A 40 -29.62 -7.05 11.47
CA GLU A 40 -28.17 -6.82 11.29
C GLU A 40 -27.86 -5.62 10.37
N LYS A 41 -28.87 -5.05 9.70
CA LYS A 41 -28.72 -3.95 8.74
C LYS A 41 -27.72 -4.29 7.60
N ILE A 42 -27.63 -5.57 7.23
CA ILE A 42 -26.85 -6.07 6.12
C ILE A 42 -27.82 -6.71 5.12
N PRO A 43 -27.76 -6.37 3.82
CA PRO A 43 -28.60 -7.00 2.81
C PRO A 43 -28.50 -8.53 2.87
N ALA A 44 -29.63 -9.20 2.93
CA ALA A 44 -29.69 -10.65 2.92
C ALA A 44 -30.72 -11.15 1.90
N VAL A 45 -30.40 -12.22 1.21
CA VAL A 45 -31.26 -12.83 0.16
C VAL A 45 -31.26 -14.34 0.30
N ALA A 46 -32.41 -14.95 -0.03
CA ALA A 46 -32.54 -16.39 -0.09
C ALA A 46 -32.31 -16.89 -1.54
N CYS A 47 -31.69 -18.06 -1.68
CA CYS A 47 -31.52 -18.70 -2.99
C CYS A 47 -31.39 -20.22 -2.85
N SER A 48 -31.58 -20.93 -3.96
CA SER A 48 -31.14 -22.30 -4.13
C SER A 48 -30.20 -22.38 -5.33
N ALA A 49 -28.91 -22.52 -5.07
CA ALA A 49 -27.90 -22.70 -6.10
C ALA A 49 -28.15 -24.01 -6.89
N LYS A 50 -28.78 -25.04 -6.28
CA LYS A 50 -29.13 -26.31 -6.90
C LYS A 50 -30.24 -26.15 -7.93
N LEU A 51 -31.28 -25.38 -7.61
CA LEU A 51 -32.43 -25.16 -8.49
C LEU A 51 -32.29 -23.91 -9.36
N GLY A 52 -31.29 -23.07 -9.13
CA GLY A 52 -31.11 -21.80 -9.85
C GLY A 52 -32.07 -20.69 -9.40
N THR A 53 -32.88 -20.91 -8.36
CA THR A 53 -33.84 -19.91 -7.86
C THR A 53 -33.16 -18.88 -6.99
N GLY A 54 -33.59 -17.59 -7.10
CA GLY A 54 -33.06 -16.49 -6.32
C GLY A 54 -31.65 -15.97 -6.74
N ILE A 55 -31.04 -16.56 -7.78
CA ILE A 55 -29.68 -16.17 -8.24
C ILE A 55 -29.64 -14.72 -8.73
N GLU A 56 -30.68 -14.27 -9.45
CA GLU A 56 -30.73 -12.88 -9.92
C GLU A 56 -30.86 -11.88 -8.75
N ALA A 57 -31.57 -12.24 -7.68
CA ALA A 57 -31.63 -11.43 -6.45
C ALA A 57 -30.26 -11.33 -5.76
N VAL A 58 -29.48 -12.43 -5.75
CA VAL A 58 -28.10 -12.42 -5.24
C VAL A 58 -27.23 -11.48 -6.07
N ARG A 59 -27.29 -11.58 -7.42
CA ARG A 59 -26.54 -10.68 -8.32
C ARG A 59 -26.90 -9.23 -8.09
N ALA A 60 -28.18 -8.89 -8.04
CA ALA A 60 -28.65 -7.53 -7.79
C ALA A 60 -28.18 -7.00 -6.42
N ALA A 61 -28.24 -7.83 -5.38
CA ALA A 61 -27.77 -7.46 -4.05
C ALA A 61 -26.26 -7.21 -4.02
N ILE A 62 -25.45 -8.01 -4.73
CA ILE A 62 -24.00 -7.80 -4.87
C ILE A 62 -23.72 -6.47 -5.58
N VAL A 63 -24.35 -6.22 -6.73
CA VAL A 63 -24.17 -4.97 -7.50
C VAL A 63 -24.48 -3.77 -6.61
N LYS A 64 -25.64 -3.78 -5.94
CA LYS A 64 -26.05 -2.69 -5.03
C LYS A 64 -25.09 -2.50 -3.86
N ALA A 65 -24.57 -3.58 -3.28
CA ALA A 65 -23.61 -3.49 -2.20
C ALA A 65 -22.26 -2.92 -2.65
N VAL A 66 -21.82 -3.28 -3.88
CA VAL A 66 -20.61 -2.74 -4.50
C VAL A 66 -20.78 -1.25 -4.79
N GLU A 67 -21.87 -0.83 -5.43
CA GLU A 67 -22.14 0.58 -5.73
C GLU A 67 -22.16 1.45 -4.46
N ALA A 68 -22.72 0.96 -3.36
CA ALA A 68 -22.78 1.69 -2.09
C ALA A 68 -21.43 1.82 -1.37
N GLY A 69 -20.44 0.99 -1.71
CA GLY A 69 -19.15 0.95 -1.02
C GLY A 69 -17.94 0.93 -1.95
N TRP A 70 -18.13 1.23 -3.23
CA TRP A 70 -17.05 1.26 -4.20
C TRP A 70 -16.18 2.50 -3.99
N GLU A 71 -14.96 2.27 -3.51
CA GLU A 71 -13.88 3.25 -3.61
C GLU A 71 -12.94 2.76 -4.72
N PRO A 72 -12.86 3.45 -5.86
CA PRO A 72 -11.92 3.08 -6.91
C PRO A 72 -10.49 3.14 -6.37
N ASP A 73 -9.65 2.21 -6.82
CA ASP A 73 -8.22 2.29 -6.54
C ASP A 73 -7.70 3.64 -7.08
N GLN A 74 -6.95 4.35 -6.25
CA GLN A 74 -6.29 5.56 -6.70
C GLN A 74 -5.19 5.19 -7.71
N PRO A 75 -4.95 6.03 -8.72
CA PRO A 75 -3.95 5.73 -9.73
C PRO A 75 -2.55 5.66 -9.13
N LEU A 76 -1.69 4.81 -9.71
CA LEU A 76 -0.27 4.77 -9.38
C LEU A 76 0.46 5.97 -9.99
N VAL A 77 0.39 6.12 -11.31
CA VAL A 77 1.16 7.09 -12.09
C VAL A 77 0.30 8.14 -12.79
N SER A 78 -0.97 7.88 -13.04
CA SER A 78 -1.86 8.85 -13.71
C SER A 78 -1.99 10.13 -12.90
N GLY A 79 -1.96 11.26 -13.60
CA GLY A 79 -1.94 12.59 -13.00
C GLY A 79 -0.55 13.06 -12.54
N LEU A 80 0.49 12.19 -12.52
CA LEU A 80 1.87 12.59 -12.27
C LEU A 80 2.64 12.90 -13.55
N ILE A 81 2.20 12.33 -14.65
CA ILE A 81 2.89 12.38 -15.94
C ILE A 81 1.88 12.85 -16.99
N PRO A 82 2.20 13.89 -17.78
CA PRO A 82 1.37 14.28 -18.91
C PRO A 82 1.27 13.15 -19.96
N GLU A 83 0.12 13.04 -20.62
CA GLU A 83 -0.11 12.10 -21.73
C GLU A 83 1.00 12.20 -22.79
N GLY A 84 1.44 11.08 -23.33
CA GLY A 84 2.46 11.00 -24.40
C GLY A 84 3.89 11.22 -23.94
N ARG A 85 4.14 11.58 -22.66
CA ARG A 85 5.49 11.76 -22.14
C ARG A 85 6.13 10.41 -21.78
N THR A 86 7.45 10.41 -21.63
CA THR A 86 8.22 9.23 -21.29
C THR A 86 8.55 9.19 -19.80
N ALA A 87 8.33 8.04 -19.15
CA ALA A 87 8.84 7.73 -17.83
C ALA A 87 10.02 6.77 -17.93
N ILE A 88 11.00 6.86 -17.02
CA ILE A 88 12.02 5.83 -16.84
C ILE A 88 11.66 5.00 -15.61
N LEU A 89 11.57 3.69 -15.79
CA LEU A 89 11.32 2.72 -14.73
C LEU A 89 12.62 1.97 -14.43
N VAL A 90 13.16 2.16 -13.24
CA VAL A 90 14.42 1.55 -12.83
C VAL A 90 14.14 0.28 -12.05
N VAL A 91 14.47 -0.85 -12.64
CA VAL A 91 14.19 -2.19 -12.14
C VAL A 91 15.51 -2.92 -11.91
N PRO A 92 16.04 -2.96 -10.69
CA PRO A 92 17.24 -3.70 -10.38
C PRO A 92 17.02 -5.20 -10.54
N ILE A 93 18.10 -5.94 -10.72
CA ILE A 93 18.05 -7.40 -10.68
C ILE A 93 17.77 -7.82 -9.24
N ASP A 94 16.59 -8.37 -9.01
CA ASP A 94 16.14 -8.86 -7.71
C ASP A 94 16.04 -10.39 -7.74
N PHE A 95 16.88 -11.07 -6.96
CA PHE A 95 16.86 -12.52 -6.83
C PHE A 95 15.64 -13.05 -6.07
N GLY A 96 14.93 -12.20 -5.34
CA GLY A 96 13.65 -12.51 -4.70
C GLY A 96 12.45 -12.45 -5.66
N ALA A 97 12.62 -11.85 -6.84
CA ALA A 97 11.58 -11.83 -7.85
C ALA A 97 11.47 -13.19 -8.57
N PRO A 98 10.26 -13.63 -8.96
CA PRO A 98 10.11 -14.85 -9.75
C PRO A 98 10.88 -14.75 -11.07
N LYS A 99 11.63 -15.79 -11.42
CA LYS A 99 12.44 -15.82 -12.65
C LYS A 99 11.59 -15.47 -13.89
N GLY A 100 12.07 -14.52 -14.68
CA GLY A 100 11.42 -14.08 -15.92
C GLY A 100 10.18 -13.20 -15.71
N ARG A 101 9.98 -12.65 -14.51
CA ARG A 101 8.82 -11.81 -14.19
C ARG A 101 9.23 -10.51 -13.52
N LEU A 102 8.44 -9.47 -13.73
CA LEU A 102 8.45 -8.24 -12.95
C LEU A 102 7.50 -8.40 -11.75
N ILE A 103 7.75 -7.63 -10.68
CA ILE A 103 6.87 -7.62 -9.53
C ILE A 103 5.61 -6.76 -9.80
N PRO A 104 4.49 -6.99 -9.10
CA PRO A 104 3.22 -6.31 -9.37
C PRO A 104 3.30 -4.78 -9.48
N PRO A 105 4.00 -4.03 -8.63
CA PRO A 105 4.08 -2.57 -8.78
C PRO A 105 4.71 -2.11 -10.08
N GLN A 106 5.72 -2.85 -10.58
CA GLN A 106 6.38 -2.55 -11.85
C GLN A 106 5.44 -2.79 -13.03
N VAL A 107 4.78 -3.96 -13.05
CA VAL A 107 3.81 -4.32 -14.11
C VAL A 107 2.64 -3.36 -14.14
N GLN A 108 2.08 -3.01 -12.97
CA GLN A 108 0.96 -2.07 -12.87
C GLN A 108 1.35 -0.67 -13.35
N SER A 109 2.55 -0.18 -13.01
CA SER A 109 3.04 1.12 -13.50
C SER A 109 3.21 1.12 -15.02
N ILE A 110 3.78 0.06 -15.60
CA ILE A 110 3.90 -0.08 -17.06
C ILE A 110 2.50 -0.07 -17.70
N ARG A 111 1.57 -0.85 -17.18
CA ARG A 111 0.22 -0.95 -17.73
C ARG A 111 -0.51 0.39 -17.69
N GLU A 112 -0.47 1.09 -16.56
CA GLU A 112 -1.13 2.38 -16.41
C GLU A 112 -0.50 3.47 -17.30
N LEU A 113 0.83 3.46 -17.49
CA LEU A 113 1.50 4.34 -18.44
C LEU A 113 1.00 4.10 -19.88
N LEU A 114 0.84 2.85 -20.30
CA LEU A 114 0.32 2.52 -21.61
C LEU A 114 -1.15 2.92 -21.76
N ASP A 115 -1.97 2.72 -20.75
CA ASP A 115 -3.38 3.09 -20.75
C ASP A 115 -3.59 4.60 -20.93
N GLN A 116 -2.71 5.44 -20.36
CA GLN A 116 -2.70 6.88 -20.58
C GLN A 116 -1.86 7.32 -21.81
N LYS A 117 -1.54 6.38 -22.72
CA LYS A 117 -0.76 6.62 -23.96
C LYS A 117 0.63 7.24 -23.72
N SER A 118 1.19 7.07 -22.53
CA SER A 118 2.56 7.45 -22.20
C SER A 118 3.52 6.32 -22.52
N ARG A 119 4.80 6.64 -22.62
CA ARG A 119 5.86 5.67 -22.89
C ARG A 119 6.64 5.38 -21.64
N CYS A 120 7.18 4.17 -21.51
CA CYS A 120 8.14 3.85 -20.48
C CYS A 120 9.40 3.22 -21.05
N LEU A 121 10.54 3.62 -20.52
CA LEU A 121 11.83 2.97 -20.73
C LEU A 121 12.18 2.23 -19.42
N VAL A 122 12.40 0.92 -19.53
CA VAL A 122 12.75 0.07 -18.39
C VAL A 122 14.22 -0.21 -18.42
N VAL A 123 14.93 0.14 -17.36
CA VAL A 123 16.41 0.08 -17.28
C VAL A 123 16.89 -0.47 -15.93
N LEU A 124 18.14 -0.90 -15.86
CA LEU A 124 18.81 -1.21 -14.60
C LEU A 124 19.28 0.09 -13.91
N GLU A 125 19.53 0.01 -12.62
CA GLU A 125 20.03 1.14 -11.82
C GLU A 125 21.42 1.65 -12.26
N THR A 126 22.15 0.88 -13.05
CA THR A 126 23.44 1.28 -13.63
C THR A 126 23.32 2.00 -14.96
N GLN A 127 22.14 2.01 -15.57
CA GLN A 127 21.89 2.53 -16.91
C GLN A 127 21.09 3.85 -16.92
N VAL A 128 20.80 4.41 -15.75
CA VAL A 128 19.88 5.56 -15.62
C VAL A 128 20.43 6.79 -16.30
N ALA A 129 21.70 7.13 -16.09
CA ALA A 129 22.32 8.31 -16.67
C ALA A 129 22.35 8.23 -18.20
N ASP A 130 22.74 7.10 -18.75
CA ASP A 130 22.78 6.85 -20.19
C ASP A 130 21.38 6.94 -20.80
N ALA A 131 20.40 6.27 -20.16
CA ALA A 131 19.01 6.31 -20.60
C ALA A 131 18.43 7.74 -20.63
N ILE A 132 18.78 8.59 -19.66
CA ILE A 132 18.37 10.01 -19.67
C ILE A 132 19.03 10.76 -20.83
N SER A 133 20.32 10.53 -21.08
CA SER A 133 21.09 11.21 -22.12
C SER A 133 20.65 10.86 -23.54
N GLU A 134 20.14 9.66 -23.77
CA GLU A 134 19.66 9.17 -25.07
C GLU A 134 18.27 9.76 -25.43
N LEU A 135 17.53 10.31 -24.47
CA LEU A 135 16.20 10.88 -24.73
C LEU A 135 16.31 12.29 -25.31
N LYS A 136 15.68 12.54 -26.46
CA LYS A 136 15.58 13.89 -27.06
C LYS A 136 14.86 14.91 -26.16
N VAL A 137 13.97 14.43 -25.32
CA VAL A 137 13.22 15.22 -24.32
C VAL A 137 13.40 14.54 -22.98
N PRO A 138 13.78 15.27 -21.93
CA PRO A 138 13.95 14.68 -20.60
C PRO A 138 12.71 13.88 -20.15
N PRO A 139 12.88 12.78 -19.42
CA PRO A 139 11.75 12.00 -18.92
C PRO A 139 10.89 12.86 -17.99
N ALA A 140 9.59 12.62 -17.99
CA ALA A 140 8.67 13.33 -17.10
C ALA A 140 8.86 12.94 -15.63
N ILE A 141 9.31 11.70 -15.39
CA ILE A 141 9.61 11.18 -14.06
C ILE A 141 10.54 9.96 -14.17
N VAL A 142 11.33 9.73 -13.13
CA VAL A 142 12.05 8.48 -12.89
C VAL A 142 11.40 7.77 -11.71
N ILE A 143 11.07 6.49 -11.88
CA ILE A 143 10.44 5.65 -10.85
C ILE A 143 11.38 4.48 -10.59
N THR A 144 11.83 4.31 -9.37
CA THR A 144 12.82 3.28 -9.02
C THR A 144 12.34 2.32 -7.95
N ASP A 145 12.96 1.16 -7.88
CA ASP A 145 12.85 0.32 -6.68
C ASP A 145 13.47 1.02 -5.46
N SER A 146 12.82 0.89 -4.31
CA SER A 146 13.24 1.60 -3.08
C SER A 146 14.65 1.22 -2.64
N GLN A 147 15.13 0.00 -2.92
CA GLN A 147 16.48 -0.44 -2.57
C GLN A 147 17.57 0.31 -3.36
N ALA A 148 17.26 0.72 -4.59
CA ALA A 148 18.19 1.42 -5.48
C ALA A 148 18.10 2.94 -5.36
N VAL A 149 17.16 3.48 -4.58
CA VAL A 149 16.78 4.89 -4.60
C VAL A 149 17.95 5.85 -4.39
N LYS A 150 18.86 5.57 -3.48
CA LYS A 150 20.04 6.42 -3.23
C LYS A 150 20.98 6.47 -4.43
N ARG A 151 21.25 5.31 -5.06
CA ARG A 151 22.11 5.20 -6.23
C ARG A 151 21.50 5.88 -7.45
N VAL A 152 20.18 5.71 -7.63
CA VAL A 152 19.43 6.34 -8.73
C VAL A 152 19.35 7.85 -8.53
N ALA A 153 19.09 8.33 -7.31
CA ALA A 153 19.02 9.75 -6.99
C ALA A 153 20.32 10.50 -7.30
N ALA A 154 21.47 9.83 -7.20
CA ALA A 154 22.77 10.41 -7.55
C ALA A 154 23.00 10.56 -9.07
N GLN A 155 22.22 9.83 -9.91
CA GLN A 155 22.34 9.85 -11.36
C GLN A 155 21.27 10.71 -12.04
N VAL A 156 20.13 10.96 -11.36
CA VAL A 156 19.00 11.72 -11.91
C VAL A 156 19.19 13.20 -11.62
N PRO A 157 19.21 14.09 -12.64
CA PRO A 157 19.26 15.54 -12.47
C PRO A 157 18.17 16.06 -11.52
N PRO A 158 18.44 17.11 -10.71
CA PRO A 158 17.50 17.62 -9.71
C PRO A 158 16.15 18.05 -10.26
N GLU A 159 16.11 18.53 -11.48
CA GLU A 159 14.92 19.01 -12.19
C GLU A 159 13.99 17.88 -12.67
N ILE A 160 14.49 16.64 -12.76
CA ILE A 160 13.68 15.49 -13.14
C ILE A 160 13.04 14.89 -11.89
N PRO A 161 11.71 14.83 -11.81
CA PRO A 161 11.00 14.21 -10.70
C PRO A 161 11.44 12.76 -10.48
N LEU A 162 11.61 12.38 -9.20
CA LEU A 162 12.02 11.03 -8.79
C LEU A 162 11.08 10.50 -7.70
N THR A 163 10.65 9.26 -7.84
CA THR A 163 9.92 8.56 -6.80
C THR A 163 10.22 7.06 -6.80
N THR A 164 9.56 6.30 -5.92
CA THR A 164 9.73 4.84 -5.86
C THR A 164 8.41 4.11 -6.11
N PHE A 165 8.49 2.88 -6.62
CA PHE A 165 7.31 2.02 -6.77
C PHE A 165 6.56 1.84 -5.45
N SER A 166 7.27 1.77 -4.33
CA SER A 166 6.64 1.62 -3.01
C SER A 166 5.90 2.89 -2.56
N ILE A 167 6.36 4.10 -2.93
CA ILE A 167 5.64 5.36 -2.68
C ILE A 167 4.40 5.44 -3.59
N LEU A 168 4.51 5.02 -4.85
CA LEU A 168 3.34 4.92 -5.74
C LEU A 168 2.28 3.96 -5.19
N MET A 169 2.71 2.81 -4.65
CA MET A 169 1.79 1.88 -3.98
C MET A 169 1.13 2.51 -2.75
N ALA A 170 1.87 3.30 -1.96
CA ALA A 170 1.31 4.04 -0.83
C ALA A 170 0.24 5.05 -1.29
N ARG A 171 0.50 5.79 -2.38
CA ARG A 171 -0.47 6.68 -3.01
C ARG A 171 -1.74 5.95 -3.44
N SER A 172 -1.59 4.84 -4.14
CA SER A 172 -2.72 4.06 -4.65
C SER A 172 -3.50 3.34 -3.54
N LYS A 173 -2.80 2.75 -2.58
CA LYS A 173 -3.39 1.83 -1.59
C LYS A 173 -3.68 2.45 -0.23
N SER A 174 -3.20 3.68 0.06
CA SER A 174 -3.33 4.28 1.39
C SER A 174 -3.55 5.80 1.30
N ASP A 175 -3.28 6.49 2.39
CA ASP A 175 -3.16 7.94 2.49
C ASP A 175 -1.67 8.30 2.54
N LEU A 176 -1.15 8.81 1.40
CA LEU A 176 0.26 9.09 1.27
C LEU A 176 0.73 10.21 2.21
N ALA A 177 -0.10 11.24 2.41
CA ALA A 177 0.24 12.35 3.28
C ALA A 177 0.35 11.90 4.75
N GLU A 178 -0.55 11.03 5.20
CA GLU A 178 -0.48 10.48 6.54
C GLU A 178 0.72 9.56 6.74
N LEU A 179 1.03 8.72 5.76
CA LEU A 179 2.23 7.87 5.81
C LEU A 179 3.53 8.68 5.79
N ALA A 180 3.54 9.80 5.06
CA ALA A 180 4.67 10.74 5.07
C ALA A 180 4.82 11.43 6.43
N ARG A 181 3.72 11.90 7.02
CA ARG A 181 3.68 12.45 8.39
C ARG A 181 4.22 11.44 9.40
N GLY A 182 3.84 10.17 9.28
CA GLY A 182 4.31 9.09 10.14
C GLY A 182 5.83 8.87 10.10
N ALA A 183 6.48 9.17 8.97
CA ALA A 183 7.92 9.04 8.85
C ALA A 183 8.72 10.10 9.64
N ALA A 184 8.09 11.17 10.06
CA ALA A 184 8.75 12.23 10.84
C ALA A 184 9.26 11.75 12.21
N VAL A 185 8.80 10.58 12.70
CA VAL A 185 9.29 9.98 13.94
C VAL A 185 10.64 9.25 13.77
N LEU A 186 11.00 8.88 12.55
CA LEU A 186 12.19 8.04 12.31
C LEU A 186 13.51 8.64 12.83
N PRO A 187 13.76 9.97 12.74
CA PRO A 187 14.96 10.58 13.31
C PRO A 187 15.07 10.50 14.84
N GLU A 188 13.93 10.33 15.53
CA GLU A 188 13.86 10.31 17.00
C GLU A 188 14.08 8.92 17.60
N LEU A 189 14.13 7.89 16.76
CA LEU A 189 14.31 6.52 17.22
C LEU A 189 15.66 6.34 17.89
N LYS A 190 15.63 5.65 19.03
CA LYS A 190 16.81 5.34 19.85
C LYS A 190 17.07 3.84 19.85
N PRO A 191 18.31 3.40 20.14
CA PRO A 191 18.61 2.00 20.32
C PRO A 191 17.65 1.34 21.32
N GLY A 192 17.10 0.18 20.95
CA GLY A 192 16.13 -0.56 21.76
C GLY A 192 14.67 -0.17 21.56
N ASP A 193 14.37 0.91 20.84
CA ASP A 193 12.98 1.28 20.55
C ASP A 193 12.25 0.17 19.79
N PRO A 194 11.00 -0.14 20.18
CA PRO A 194 10.21 -1.17 19.53
C PRO A 194 9.61 -0.64 18.21
N VAL A 195 9.91 -1.33 17.12
CA VAL A 195 9.43 -1.03 15.77
C VAL A 195 8.67 -2.24 15.23
N LEU A 196 7.46 -2.01 14.71
CA LEU A 196 6.66 -3.02 14.05
C LEU A 196 6.86 -2.93 12.54
N ILE A 197 7.37 -3.98 11.93
CA ILE A 197 7.45 -4.13 10.47
C ILE A 197 6.32 -5.03 10.02
N CYS A 198 5.49 -4.54 9.08
CA CYS A 198 4.30 -5.26 8.61
C CYS A 198 4.46 -5.68 7.15
N GLU A 199 4.29 -6.96 6.90
CA GLU A 199 4.26 -7.58 5.57
C GLU A 199 2.83 -8.03 5.24
N THR A 200 2.40 -7.87 3.97
CA THR A 200 1.04 -8.26 3.55
C THR A 200 0.99 -9.57 2.78
N CYS A 201 2.12 -10.11 2.39
CA CYS A 201 2.24 -11.38 1.69
C CYS A 201 3.21 -12.30 2.40
N SER A 202 3.02 -13.60 2.20
CA SER A 202 3.95 -14.65 2.62
C SER A 202 4.97 -14.90 1.50
N HIS A 203 5.81 -13.91 1.18
CA HIS A 203 6.94 -14.16 0.29
C HIS A 203 8.01 -14.98 1.01
N ASN A 204 8.74 -15.77 0.27
CA ASN A 204 9.87 -16.54 0.83
C ASN A 204 11.07 -15.59 0.95
N PRO A 205 11.46 -15.17 2.18
CA PRO A 205 12.62 -14.29 2.35
C PRO A 205 13.88 -14.99 1.85
N GLN A 206 14.53 -14.41 0.87
CA GLN A 206 15.82 -14.91 0.37
C GLN A 206 16.91 -13.89 0.63
N GLY A 207 18.00 -14.33 1.23
CA GLY A 207 19.19 -13.50 1.43
C GLY A 207 18.93 -12.25 2.23
N GLU A 208 19.24 -11.09 1.65
CA GLU A 208 19.07 -9.77 2.25
C GLU A 208 17.65 -9.22 2.09
N ASP A 209 16.68 -9.83 2.78
CA ASP A 209 15.29 -9.39 2.78
C ASP A 209 15.14 -7.92 3.22
N ILE A 210 14.28 -7.18 2.51
CA ILE A 210 14.10 -5.73 2.75
C ILE A 210 13.55 -5.46 4.14
N GLY A 211 12.48 -6.16 4.53
CA GLY A 211 11.78 -5.92 5.80
C GLY A 211 12.52 -6.50 6.99
N ARG A 212 13.16 -7.66 6.83
CA ARG A 212 13.75 -8.42 7.94
C ARG A 212 15.23 -8.14 8.15
N VAL A 213 15.94 -7.63 7.13
CA VAL A 213 17.39 -7.39 7.19
C VAL A 213 17.73 -5.94 6.88
N LYS A 214 17.36 -5.43 5.70
CA LYS A 214 17.82 -4.12 5.25
C LYS A 214 17.24 -2.96 6.05
N ILE A 215 15.92 -2.91 6.25
CA ILE A 215 15.29 -1.84 7.04
C ILE A 215 15.79 -1.85 8.48
N PRO A 216 15.83 -2.98 9.22
CA PRO A 216 16.43 -3.05 10.55
C PRO A 216 17.86 -2.51 10.61
N ASN A 217 18.71 -2.89 9.64
CA ASN A 217 20.11 -2.42 9.58
C ASN A 217 20.20 -0.92 9.33
N TRP A 218 19.37 -0.35 8.45
CA TRP A 218 19.34 1.09 8.20
C TRP A 218 18.80 1.87 9.40
N LEU A 219 17.77 1.35 10.08
CA LEU A 219 17.26 1.93 11.32
C LEU A 219 18.35 1.93 12.41
N ALA A 220 19.03 0.81 12.61
CA ALA A 220 20.10 0.69 13.57
C ALA A 220 21.25 1.68 13.29
N LYS A 221 21.63 1.84 12.02
CA LYS A 221 22.64 2.81 11.60
C LYS A 221 22.21 4.25 11.90
N ASN A 222 20.93 4.57 11.64
CA ASN A 222 20.40 5.91 11.85
C ASN A 222 20.26 6.26 13.34
N ALA A 223 19.84 5.31 14.15
CA ALA A 223 19.61 5.49 15.59
C ALA A 223 20.88 5.31 16.47
N GLY A 224 21.98 4.86 15.86
CA GLY A 224 23.23 4.58 16.59
C GLY A 224 23.24 3.24 17.35
N GLY A 225 22.31 2.33 17.08
CA GLY A 225 22.24 1.01 17.67
C GLY A 225 21.00 0.21 17.26
N PRO A 226 20.92 -1.08 17.62
CA PRO A 226 19.87 -1.98 17.16
C PRO A 226 18.49 -1.60 17.73
N MET A 227 17.45 -1.80 16.93
CA MET A 227 16.04 -1.66 17.29
C MET A 227 15.48 -2.99 17.83
N LYS A 228 14.42 -2.90 18.62
CA LYS A 228 13.59 -4.07 18.95
C LYS A 228 12.56 -4.31 17.85
N ILE A 229 12.93 -5.11 16.84
CA ILE A 229 12.07 -5.35 15.68
C ILE A 229 11.08 -6.47 15.96
N THR A 230 9.79 -6.22 15.67
CA THR A 230 8.74 -7.23 15.55
C THR A 230 8.28 -7.26 14.10
N VAL A 231 8.14 -8.45 13.52
CA VAL A 231 7.62 -8.62 12.16
C VAL A 231 6.24 -9.26 12.23
N ALA A 232 5.24 -8.60 11.67
CA ALA A 232 3.88 -9.14 11.52
C ALA A 232 3.61 -9.45 10.04
N VAL A 233 3.14 -10.68 9.77
CA VAL A 233 2.89 -11.14 8.40
C VAL A 233 1.39 -11.33 8.18
N SER A 234 0.87 -10.80 7.06
CA SER A 234 -0.51 -11.01 6.61
C SER A 234 -1.56 -10.73 7.69
N LYS A 235 -2.12 -11.76 8.35
CA LYS A 235 -3.20 -11.64 9.34
C LYS A 235 -2.70 -11.33 10.76
N ASP A 236 -1.41 -11.38 11.00
CA ASP A 236 -0.81 -11.23 12.33
C ASP A 236 -0.62 -9.77 12.74
N PHE A 237 -1.35 -8.84 12.10
CA PHE A 237 -1.33 -7.44 12.51
C PHE A 237 -1.85 -7.31 13.95
N PRO A 238 -1.02 -6.81 14.89
CA PRO A 238 -1.38 -6.78 16.30
C PRO A 238 -2.61 -5.90 16.58
N THR A 239 -3.44 -6.31 17.52
CA THR A 239 -4.58 -5.50 17.98
C THR A 239 -4.14 -4.40 18.95
N ASP A 240 -3.06 -4.60 19.70
CA ASP A 240 -2.44 -3.58 20.56
C ASP A 240 -1.13 -3.07 19.91
N LEU A 241 -1.16 -1.82 19.49
CA LEU A 241 -0.01 -1.15 18.84
C LEU A 241 0.76 -0.23 19.78
N ARG A 242 0.23 0.04 20.97
CA ARG A 242 0.82 0.96 21.95
C ARG A 242 2.26 0.64 22.36
N PRO A 243 2.73 -0.62 22.35
CA PRO A 243 4.13 -0.92 22.62
C PRO A 243 5.11 -0.38 21.56
N TYR A 244 4.64 -0.05 20.34
CA TYR A 244 5.52 0.32 19.23
C TYR A 244 5.67 1.83 19.06
N ARG A 245 6.87 2.28 18.75
CA ARG A 245 7.16 3.69 18.42
C ARG A 245 6.71 4.07 17.02
N VAL A 246 6.72 3.12 16.11
CA VAL A 246 6.31 3.29 14.71
C VAL A 246 5.94 1.95 14.08
N VAL A 247 5.01 2.00 13.15
CA VAL A 247 4.65 0.89 12.25
C VAL A 247 5.22 1.19 10.85
N ILE A 248 6.01 0.26 10.31
CA ILE A 248 6.57 0.37 8.95
C ILE A 248 5.93 -0.72 8.08
N GLN A 249 5.02 -0.31 7.21
CA GLN A 249 4.21 -1.20 6.38
C GLN A 249 4.87 -1.41 5.01
N CYS A 250 4.86 -2.64 4.49
CA CYS A 250 5.28 -2.91 3.12
C CYS A 250 4.35 -2.24 2.08
N GLY A 251 4.71 -2.29 0.80
CA GLY A 251 3.95 -1.65 -0.29
C GLY A 251 2.51 -2.12 -0.46
N GLY A 252 2.12 -3.25 0.14
CA GLY A 252 0.73 -3.73 0.11
C GLY A 252 0.25 -4.18 -1.27
N CYS A 253 1.16 -4.59 -2.17
CA CYS A 253 0.84 -4.94 -3.56
C CYS A 253 -0.18 -6.09 -3.70
N MET A 254 -0.25 -6.99 -2.71
CA MET A 254 -1.12 -8.17 -2.72
C MET A 254 -2.45 -7.97 -1.95
N VAL A 255 -2.70 -6.78 -1.42
CA VAL A 255 -3.92 -6.48 -0.66
C VAL A 255 -4.66 -5.28 -1.25
N THR A 256 -5.93 -5.14 -0.90
CA THR A 256 -6.78 -4.04 -1.35
C THR A 256 -6.45 -2.74 -0.62
N ARG A 257 -6.81 -1.60 -1.22
CA ARG A 257 -6.74 -0.27 -0.60
C ARG A 257 -7.46 -0.26 0.76
N ARG A 258 -8.64 -0.85 0.84
CA ARG A 258 -9.43 -0.93 2.07
C ARG A 258 -8.68 -1.61 3.23
N HIS A 259 -7.95 -2.68 2.93
CA HIS A 259 -7.14 -3.38 3.92
C HIS A 259 -6.02 -2.46 4.47
N MET A 260 -5.35 -1.72 3.58
CA MET A 260 -4.30 -0.77 3.98
C MET A 260 -4.86 0.38 4.82
N LEU A 261 -5.98 0.95 4.40
CA LEU A 261 -6.67 2.02 5.14
C LEU A 261 -7.20 1.54 6.51
N ALA A 262 -7.60 0.27 6.63
CA ALA A 262 -8.00 -0.29 7.93
C ALA A 262 -6.83 -0.32 8.92
N ARG A 263 -5.63 -0.75 8.47
CA ARG A 263 -4.41 -0.71 9.30
C ARG A 263 -4.03 0.73 9.70
N LEU A 264 -4.11 1.66 8.75
CA LEU A 264 -3.83 3.07 9.01
C LEU A 264 -4.80 3.67 10.04
N ARG A 265 -6.11 3.36 9.90
CA ARG A 265 -7.12 3.78 10.89
C ARG A 265 -6.84 3.22 12.29
N GLU A 266 -6.42 1.96 12.38
CA GLU A 266 -6.08 1.35 13.68
C GLU A 266 -4.84 2.00 14.31
N CYS A 267 -3.81 2.29 13.53
CA CYS A 267 -2.65 3.06 13.97
C CYS A 267 -3.07 4.46 14.47
N ARG A 268 -3.89 5.17 13.71
CA ARG A 268 -4.42 6.50 14.08
C ARG A 268 -5.21 6.46 15.38
N LYS A 269 -6.12 5.49 15.53
CA LYS A 269 -6.94 5.30 16.74
C LYS A 269 -6.09 5.12 18.00
N GLN A 270 -4.95 4.45 17.88
CA GLN A 270 -4.05 4.21 19.01
C GLN A 270 -2.91 5.25 19.12
N GLY A 271 -2.89 6.26 18.26
CA GLY A 271 -1.88 7.33 18.28
C GLY A 271 -0.48 6.87 17.86
N ILE A 272 -0.37 5.76 17.13
CA ILE A 272 0.92 5.21 16.71
C ILE A 272 1.22 5.64 15.27
N PRO A 273 2.35 6.32 15.01
CA PRO A 273 2.75 6.71 13.66
C PRO A 273 2.90 5.49 12.75
N MET A 274 2.40 5.61 11.52
CA MET A 274 2.57 4.59 10.49
C MET A 274 3.23 5.21 9.26
N THR A 275 4.20 4.51 8.70
CA THR A 275 4.81 4.85 7.41
C THR A 275 4.94 3.59 6.54
N ASN A 276 5.43 3.73 5.29
CA ASN A 276 5.66 2.58 4.44
C ASN A 276 7.14 2.38 4.09
N TYR A 277 7.47 1.21 3.52
CA TYR A 277 8.85 0.87 3.13
C TYR A 277 9.49 1.94 2.24
N GLY A 278 8.78 2.42 1.21
CA GLY A 278 9.35 3.40 0.28
C GLY A 278 9.71 4.72 0.94
N ILE A 279 8.82 5.23 1.79
CA ILE A 279 9.03 6.47 2.55
C ILE A 279 10.14 6.26 3.58
N ALA A 280 10.07 5.18 4.37
CA ALA A 280 11.08 4.88 5.39
C ALA A 280 12.47 4.71 4.78
N ILE A 281 12.61 3.93 3.71
CA ILE A 281 13.89 3.72 3.02
C ILE A 281 14.41 5.04 2.44
N SER A 282 13.55 5.82 1.77
CA SER A 282 13.94 7.13 1.22
C SER A 282 14.44 8.07 2.32
N HIS A 283 13.79 8.07 3.50
CA HIS A 283 14.22 8.83 4.67
C HIS A 283 15.60 8.37 5.15
N LEU A 284 15.75 7.07 5.43
CA LEU A 284 16.99 6.47 5.95
C LEU A 284 18.18 6.58 4.98
N GLN A 285 17.89 6.74 3.69
CA GLN A 285 18.89 6.98 2.63
C GLN A 285 19.14 8.47 2.34
N GLY A 286 18.44 9.40 3.04
CA GLY A 286 18.62 10.84 2.92
C GLY A 286 18.04 11.46 1.64
N VAL A 287 17.08 10.81 1.00
CA VAL A 287 16.49 11.27 -0.28
C VAL A 287 14.96 11.45 -0.23
N LEU A 288 14.36 11.44 0.98
CA LEU A 288 12.90 11.46 1.12
C LEU A 288 12.27 12.70 0.50
N GLU A 289 12.84 13.86 0.75
CA GLU A 289 12.31 15.14 0.22
C GLU A 289 12.20 15.09 -1.31
N ARG A 290 13.22 14.53 -1.96
CA ARG A 290 13.24 14.36 -3.40
C ARG A 290 12.22 13.33 -3.91
N THR A 291 12.08 12.21 -3.21
CA THR A 291 11.12 11.16 -3.63
C THR A 291 9.67 11.51 -3.35
N LEU A 292 9.41 12.47 -2.45
CA LEU A 292 8.09 13.05 -2.21
C LEU A 292 7.81 14.29 -3.06
N SER A 293 8.80 14.87 -3.75
CA SER A 293 8.58 16.07 -4.56
C SER A 293 7.48 15.96 -5.62
N PRO A 294 7.18 14.78 -6.22
CA PRO A 294 6.04 14.62 -7.10
C PRO A 294 4.67 14.68 -6.39
N PHE A 295 4.64 14.72 -5.05
CA PHE A 295 3.45 14.67 -4.22
C PHE A 295 3.44 15.83 -3.21
N PRO A 296 3.04 17.06 -3.64
CA PRO A 296 3.16 18.26 -2.81
C PRO A 296 2.51 18.14 -1.43
N GLU A 297 1.28 17.60 -1.36
CA GLU A 297 0.56 17.41 -0.09
C GLU A 297 1.30 16.49 0.89
N ALA A 298 1.88 15.42 0.38
CA ALA A 298 2.63 14.48 1.22
C ALA A 298 3.97 15.06 1.68
N LEU A 299 4.63 15.83 0.82
CA LEU A 299 5.87 16.52 1.14
C LEU A 299 5.64 17.58 2.23
N GLU A 300 4.59 18.37 2.09
CA GLU A 300 4.20 19.38 3.09
C GLU A 300 3.84 18.73 4.42
N ALA A 301 2.99 17.70 4.42
CA ALA A 301 2.62 16.95 5.62
C ALA A 301 3.83 16.37 6.38
N TRP A 302 4.84 15.91 5.65
CA TRP A 302 6.10 15.45 6.26
C TRP A 302 6.91 16.61 6.84
N ARG A 303 7.03 17.74 6.13
CA ARG A 303 7.78 18.92 6.59
C ARG A 303 7.16 19.52 7.85
N GLU A 304 5.85 19.68 7.88
CA GLU A 304 5.09 20.17 9.04
C GLU A 304 5.31 19.26 10.27
N ALA A 305 5.15 17.93 10.07
CA ALA A 305 5.32 16.98 11.15
C ALA A 305 6.77 16.94 11.67
N LYS A 306 7.76 17.11 10.80
CA LYS A 306 9.17 17.20 11.16
C LYS A 306 9.45 18.47 11.96
N ALA A 307 8.92 19.62 11.54
CA ALA A 307 9.09 20.90 12.26
C ALA A 307 8.45 20.83 13.66
N ALA A 308 7.20 20.39 13.76
CA ALA A 308 6.50 20.25 15.04
C ALA A 308 7.22 19.34 16.05
N ARG A 309 7.96 18.33 15.58
CA ARG A 309 8.77 17.45 16.43
C ARG A 309 10.09 18.06 16.85
N SER A 310 10.71 18.87 15.98
CA SER A 310 11.93 19.61 16.32
C SER A 310 11.68 20.68 17.40
N ASP A 311 10.49 21.29 17.40
CA ASP A 311 10.09 22.30 18.39
C ASP A 311 9.72 21.70 19.76
N ALA A 312 9.43 20.39 19.80
CA ALA A 312 9.04 19.65 21.01
C ALA A 312 10.21 18.92 21.69
N ALA A 313 11.38 18.85 21.07
CA ALA A 313 12.59 18.16 21.55
C ALA A 313 13.59 19.10 22.22
#